data_60845c2c5370a834e6a9e72cff06b374
#
_entry.id   60845c2c5370a834e6a9e72cff06b374
#
_cell.length_a   1.000
_cell.length_b   1.000
_cell.length_c   1.000
_cell.angle_alpha   90.00
_cell.angle_beta   90.00
_cell.angle_gamma   90.00
#
_symmetry.space_group_name_H-M   'P 1'
#
loop_
_entity.id
_entity.type
_entity.pdbx_description
1 polymer ?
#
loop_
_entity_poly.entity_id
_entity_poly.type
_entity_poly.pdbx_seq_one_letter_code
_entity_poly.pdbx_strand_id
1 'polypeptide(L)' 'MSEKVGRHKGAVETLMHEQKELSRLLQIVQGQLERHMNALDEAGVDTEKFVEQLQQEQEQGKPEQPNADK' A
#
# COMPACT_ATOMS: atom_id res chain seq x y z
N MET A 1 20.82 -6.44 -31.33
CA MET A 1 19.99 -6.17 -30.54
C MET A 1 20.23 -5.01 -29.79
N SER A 2 19.37 -4.43 -29.36
CA SER A 2 19.58 -3.18 -28.94
C SER A 2 19.83 -3.11 -27.47
N GLU A 3 20.69 -2.20 -27.08
CA GLU A 3 20.90 -1.88 -25.74
C GLU A 3 19.64 -1.45 -25.10
N LYS A 4 18.78 -0.77 -25.84
CA LYS A 4 17.54 -0.29 -25.35
C LYS A 4 16.65 -1.46 -24.91
N VAL A 5 16.59 -2.50 -25.72
CA VAL A 5 15.82 -3.66 -25.37
C VAL A 5 16.37 -4.30 -24.10
N GLY A 6 17.69 -4.41 -24.02
CA GLY A 6 18.28 -5.01 -22.84
C GLY A 6 18.00 -4.23 -21.58
N ARG A 7 18.03 -2.90 -21.70
CA ARG A 7 17.74 -2.06 -20.56
C ARG A 7 16.30 -2.23 -20.10
N HIS A 8 15.38 -2.31 -21.02
CA HIS A 8 13.98 -2.49 -20.65
C HIS A 8 13.71 -3.86 -20.05
N LYS A 9 14.39 -4.88 -20.57
CA LYS A 9 14.24 -6.19 -19.98
C LYS A 9 14.75 -6.21 -18.55
N GLY A 10 15.89 -5.56 -18.31
CA GLY A 10 16.41 -5.48 -16.97
C GLY A 10 15.48 -4.74 -16.03
N ALA A 11 14.89 -3.66 -16.52
CA ALA A 11 13.96 -2.90 -15.72
C ALA A 11 12.73 -3.72 -15.37
N VAL A 12 12.25 -4.50 -16.32
CA VAL A 12 11.08 -5.35 -16.08
C VAL A 12 11.39 -6.38 -14.99
N GLU A 13 12.55 -6.98 -15.08
CA GLU A 13 12.93 -7.97 -14.07
C GLU A 13 12.98 -7.37 -12.69
N THR A 14 13.58 -6.20 -12.58
CA THR A 14 13.70 -5.54 -11.30
C THR A 14 12.34 -5.16 -10.75
N LEU A 15 11.51 -4.59 -11.60
CA LEU A 15 10.21 -4.15 -11.17
C LEU A 15 9.31 -5.31 -10.77
N MET A 16 9.42 -6.42 -11.47
CA MET A 16 8.62 -7.58 -11.10
C MET A 16 9.06 -8.14 -9.77
N HIS A 17 10.36 -8.11 -9.52
CA HIS A 17 10.86 -8.57 -8.25
C HIS A 17 10.35 -7.67 -7.12
N GLU A 18 10.39 -6.36 -7.33
CA GLU A 18 9.89 -5.42 -6.35
C GLU A 18 8.40 -5.58 -6.14
N GLN A 19 7.67 -5.85 -7.19
CA GLN A 19 6.24 -6.04 -7.08
C GLN A 19 5.93 -7.24 -6.18
N LYS A 20 6.71 -8.29 -6.34
CA LYS A 20 6.54 -9.46 -5.52
C LYS A 20 6.80 -9.15 -4.06
N GLU A 21 7.87 -8.40 -3.79
CA GLU A 21 8.19 -8.03 -2.44
C GLU A 21 7.12 -7.14 -1.82
N LEU A 22 6.61 -6.21 -2.60
CA LEU A 22 5.56 -5.33 -2.11
C LEU A 22 4.28 -6.10 -1.82
N SER A 23 3.97 -7.09 -2.65
CA SER A 23 2.81 -7.92 -2.41
C SER A 23 2.94 -8.69 -1.11
N ARG A 24 4.12 -9.17 -0.84
CA ARG A 24 4.36 -9.90 0.39
C ARG A 24 4.20 -8.98 1.59
N LEU A 25 4.75 -7.78 1.49
CA LEU A 25 4.61 -6.81 2.56
C LEU A 25 3.15 -6.42 2.75
N LEU A 26 2.43 -6.28 1.67
CA LEU A 26 1.04 -5.93 1.75
C LEU A 26 0.25 -6.98 2.52
N GLN A 27 0.54 -8.25 2.26
CA GLN A 27 -0.13 -9.31 2.98
C GLN A 27 0.16 -9.27 4.48
N ILE A 28 1.40 -8.97 4.82
CA ILE A 28 1.79 -8.87 6.22
C ILE A 28 1.04 -7.73 6.89
N VAL A 29 1.01 -6.58 6.22
CA VAL A 29 0.35 -5.41 6.76
C VAL A 29 -1.14 -5.66 6.91
N GLN A 30 -1.75 -6.31 5.93
CA GLN A 30 -3.16 -6.61 6.00
C GLN A 30 -3.48 -7.54 7.16
N GLY A 31 -2.61 -8.49 7.41
CA GLY A 31 -2.81 -9.38 8.55
C GLY A 31 -2.74 -8.66 9.87
N GLN A 32 -1.79 -7.74 9.99
CA GLN A 32 -1.67 -6.96 11.20
C GLN A 32 -2.87 -6.03 11.38
N LEU A 33 -3.31 -5.43 10.29
CA LEU A 33 -4.45 -4.55 10.34
C LEU A 33 -5.68 -5.31 10.81
N GLU A 34 -5.87 -6.48 10.29
CA GLU A 34 -7.01 -7.30 10.65
C GLU A 34 -7.01 -7.64 12.12
N ARG A 35 -5.86 -8.00 12.65
CA ARG A 35 -5.77 -8.34 14.07
C ARG A 35 -6.13 -7.17 14.94
N HIS A 36 -5.64 -5.99 14.59
CA HIS A 36 -5.93 -4.81 15.40
C HIS A 36 -7.38 -4.36 15.24
N MET A 37 -7.93 -4.51 14.04
CA MET A 37 -9.33 -4.19 13.84
C MET A 37 -10.22 -5.10 14.67
N ASN A 38 -9.87 -6.37 14.73
CA ASN A 38 -10.63 -7.31 15.53
C ASN A 38 -10.54 -6.96 17.02
N ALA A 39 -9.36 -6.55 17.45
CA ALA A 39 -9.17 -6.18 18.83
C ALA A 39 -10.01 -4.94 19.21
N LEU A 40 -10.08 -4.00 18.29
CA LEU A 40 -10.90 -2.81 18.51
C LEU A 40 -12.37 -3.19 18.57
N ASP A 41 -12.77 -4.07 17.68
CA ASP A 41 -14.15 -4.50 17.64
C ASP A 41 -14.54 -5.17 18.94
N GLU A 42 -13.67 -6.00 19.45
CA GLU A 42 -13.91 -6.67 20.72
C GLU A 42 -13.97 -5.69 21.88
N ALA A 43 -13.26 -4.59 21.76
CA ALA A 43 -13.27 -3.58 22.80
C ALA A 43 -14.47 -2.65 22.69
N GLY A 44 -15.34 -2.87 21.73
CA GLY A 44 -16.55 -2.06 21.60
C GLY A 44 -16.42 -0.85 20.72
N VAL A 45 -15.35 -0.75 19.96
CA VAL A 45 -15.18 0.39 19.09
C VAL A 45 -15.88 0.12 17.77
N ASP A 46 -16.56 1.12 17.24
CA ASP A 46 -17.21 1.01 15.94
C ASP A 46 -16.12 1.16 14.88
N THR A 47 -15.62 0.05 14.41
CA THR A 47 -14.46 0.08 13.53
C THR A 47 -14.78 0.68 12.17
N GLU A 48 -16.00 0.53 11.69
CA GLU A 48 -16.35 1.12 10.43
C GLU A 48 -16.28 2.63 10.48
N LYS A 49 -16.81 3.19 11.56
CA LYS A 49 -16.76 4.61 11.73
C LYS A 49 -15.33 5.09 11.89
N PHE A 50 -14.55 4.34 12.63
CA PHE A 50 -13.17 4.70 12.85
C PHE A 50 -12.40 4.74 11.54
N VAL A 51 -12.60 3.74 10.69
CA VAL A 51 -11.91 3.68 9.42
C VAL A 51 -12.38 4.81 8.51
N GLU A 52 -13.66 5.10 8.53
CA GLU A 52 -14.18 6.21 7.74
C GLU A 52 -13.56 7.52 8.13
N GLN A 53 -13.41 7.73 9.42
CA GLN A 53 -12.78 8.93 9.90
C GLN A 53 -11.34 9.05 9.44
N LEU A 54 -10.62 7.95 9.50
CA LEU A 54 -9.24 7.94 9.05
C LEU A 54 -9.15 8.26 7.57
N GLN A 55 -10.03 7.68 6.79
CA GLN A 55 -9.99 7.92 5.36
C GLN A 55 -10.30 9.37 5.04
N GLN A 56 -11.24 9.95 5.75
CA GLN A 56 -11.55 11.34 5.53
C GLN A 56 -10.38 12.24 5.90
N GLU A 57 -9.71 11.92 6.98
CA GLU A 57 -8.54 12.69 7.36
C GLU A 57 -7.45 12.58 6.33
N GLN A 58 -7.26 11.40 5.79
CA GLN A 58 -6.23 11.23 4.79
C GLN A 58 -6.57 11.97 3.53
N GLU A 59 -7.83 12.01 3.17
CA GLU A 59 -8.21 12.72 1.98
C GLU A 59 -8.06 14.21 2.14
N GLN A 60 -8.36 14.72 3.33
CA GLN A 60 -8.27 16.12 3.49
C GLN A 60 -6.89 16.59 3.75
N GLY A 61 -6.18 15.92 4.62
CA GLY A 61 -4.87 16.34 4.86
C GLY A 61 -3.89 15.57 4.19
N LYS A 62 -4.15 14.90 3.10
CA LYS A 62 -3.26 14.02 2.59
C LYS A 62 -2.11 14.61 2.05
N PRO A 63 -1.09 14.02 2.22
CA PRO A 63 0.15 14.44 1.71
C PRO A 63 0.11 14.21 0.31
N GLU A 64 0.82 14.84 -0.35
CA GLU A 64 0.79 14.68 -1.62
C GLU A 64 1.33 13.53 -2.05
N GLN A 65 0.93 12.99 -3.04
CA GLN A 65 1.52 11.97 -3.61
C GLN A 65 2.58 12.37 -4.35
N PRO A 66 3.52 11.72 -4.37
CA PRO A 66 4.68 12.07 -5.10
C PRO A 66 4.36 11.93 -6.48
N ASN A 67 3.84 12.45 -7.07
CA ASN A 67 3.59 12.23 -8.26
C ASN A 67 3.99 13.11 -9.03
N ALA A 68 4.42 13.10 -9.32
CA ALA A 68 4.83 13.74 -9.99
C ALA A 68 4.50 14.30 -10.95
N ASP A 69 4.25 14.63 -11.31
CA ASP A 69 3.99 15.10 -12.23
C ASP A 69 4.03 16.07 -12.32
N LYS A 70 4.07 16.29 -12.09
CA LYS A 70 4.23 16.88 -12.30
C LYS A 70 4.53 17.14 -12.54
#